data_4d32c0f563dfbb50f0562c1567b138d5
#
_entry.id   4d32c0f563dfbb50f0562c1567b138d5
#
_cell.length_a   1.000
_cell.length_b   1.000
_cell.length_c   1.000
_cell.angle_alpha   90.00
_cell.angle_beta   90.00
_cell.angle_gamma   90.00
#
_symmetry.space_group_name_H-M   'P 1'
#
loop_
_entity.id
_entity.type
_entity.pdbx_description
1 polymer ?
#
loop_
_entity_poly.entity_id
_entity_poly.type
_entity_poly.pdbx_seq_one_letter_code
_entity_poly.pdbx_strand_id
1 'polypeptide(L)'
;INALVEEKGGTFVDGAMMGTLLKDRHQVPTLCCGSGAKDYIAKMEPYHMRLSYVEGEPGTATSIKFIRSITAKGLSCLLFESLQAAQRYGVQDTIVESFLDSFGPGFEKIINGYVSGAIIHADRREHEMQNVVDFLKEDNLPCTMAEATREKLAWIRDSGIKDRFPKGEVGRTWQAVLAGWGVNET
;
A
#
# COMPACT_ATOMS: atom_id res chain seq x y z
N ILE A 1 13.86 -7.39 -18.71
CA ILE A 1 14.68 -6.15 -18.67
C ILE A 1 16.11 -6.50 -18.27
N ASN A 2 16.35 -7.24 -17.15
CA ASN A 2 17.69 -7.59 -16.69
C ASN A 2 18.57 -8.18 -17.83
N ALA A 3 18.09 -9.21 -18.51
CA ALA A 3 18.82 -9.85 -19.61
C ALA A 3 19.24 -8.88 -20.73
N LEU A 4 18.36 -7.92 -21.08
CA LEU A 4 18.67 -6.89 -22.07
C LEU A 4 19.73 -5.90 -21.61
N VAL A 5 19.78 -5.58 -20.31
CA VAL A 5 20.81 -4.70 -19.74
C VAL A 5 22.17 -5.40 -19.74
N GLU A 6 22.20 -6.64 -19.30
CA GLU A 6 23.44 -7.45 -19.23
C GLU A 6 24.02 -7.76 -20.64
N GLU A 7 23.15 -8.05 -21.62
CA GLU A 7 23.55 -8.22 -23.01
C GLU A 7 24.34 -7.00 -23.58
N LYS A 8 23.98 -5.80 -23.08
CA LYS A 8 24.64 -4.53 -23.45
C LYS A 8 25.81 -4.17 -22.55
N GLY A 9 26.28 -5.08 -21.69
CA GLY A 9 27.39 -4.86 -20.76
C GLY A 9 27.06 -3.95 -19.58
N GLY A 10 25.77 -3.69 -19.31
CA GLY A 10 25.31 -2.94 -18.15
C GLY A 10 25.10 -3.84 -16.92
N THR A 11 24.97 -3.21 -15.75
CA THR A 11 24.55 -3.88 -14.52
C THR A 11 23.14 -3.44 -14.16
N PHE A 12 22.33 -4.37 -13.63
CA PHE A 12 20.93 -4.13 -13.34
C PHE A 12 20.70 -3.95 -11.84
N VAL A 13 19.81 -3.01 -11.49
CA VAL A 13 19.33 -2.80 -10.11
C VAL A 13 17.81 -2.85 -10.10
N ASP A 14 17.24 -3.84 -9.44
CA ASP A 14 15.83 -3.82 -9.04
C ASP A 14 15.69 -3.08 -7.71
N GLY A 15 15.03 -1.91 -7.73
CA GLY A 15 14.87 -1.01 -6.60
C GLY A 15 13.40 -0.88 -6.17
N ALA A 16 13.03 -1.41 -5.02
CA ALA A 16 11.67 -1.36 -4.48
C ALA A 16 11.55 -0.37 -3.30
N MET A 17 10.91 0.76 -3.51
CA MET A 17 10.61 1.73 -2.45
C MET A 17 9.56 1.18 -1.49
N MET A 18 9.86 1.16 -0.18
CA MET A 18 9.04 0.58 0.89
C MET A 18 8.36 1.62 1.79
N GLY A 19 8.42 2.89 1.44
CA GLY A 19 7.87 4.02 2.19
C GLY A 19 7.16 5.04 1.30
N THR A 20 7.00 6.27 1.80
CA THR A 20 6.37 7.37 1.08
C THR A 20 7.33 8.53 0.87
N LEU A 21 7.43 9.01 -0.38
CA LEU A 21 8.29 10.15 -0.73
C LEU A 21 7.93 11.43 0.02
N LEU A 22 6.64 11.66 0.31
CA LEU A 22 6.20 12.86 1.04
C LEU A 22 6.80 12.93 2.45
N LYS A 23 6.98 11.79 3.12
CA LYS A 23 7.55 11.72 4.46
C LYS A 23 9.07 11.64 4.43
N ASP A 24 9.58 10.71 3.63
CA ASP A 24 10.98 10.29 3.72
C ASP A 24 11.86 10.94 2.63
N ARG A 25 11.28 11.61 1.64
CA ARG A 25 11.96 12.24 0.50
C ARG A 25 12.95 11.26 -0.16
N HIS A 26 14.20 11.66 -0.39
CA HIS A 26 15.25 10.81 -0.95
C HIS A 26 15.73 9.71 0.03
N GLN A 27 15.34 9.78 1.30
CA GLN A 27 15.64 8.77 2.32
C GLN A 27 14.54 7.71 2.44
N VAL A 28 13.63 7.60 1.47
CA VAL A 28 12.64 6.53 1.46
C VAL A 28 13.33 5.17 1.51
N PRO A 29 12.96 4.28 2.47
CA PRO A 29 13.55 2.96 2.54
C PRO A 29 13.37 2.22 1.23
N THR A 30 14.45 1.76 0.63
CA THR A 30 14.42 1.08 -0.66
C THR A 30 15.22 -0.21 -0.58
N LEU A 31 14.62 -1.31 -0.97
CA LEU A 31 15.29 -2.59 -1.15
C LEU A 31 15.90 -2.64 -2.54
N CYS A 32 17.13 -3.15 -2.64
CA CYS A 32 17.85 -3.26 -3.91
C CYS A 32 18.39 -4.67 -4.08
N CYS A 33 18.18 -5.28 -5.26
CA CYS A 33 18.81 -6.53 -5.68
C CYS A 33 19.28 -6.46 -7.15
N GLY A 34 19.96 -7.48 -7.61
CA GLY A 34 20.53 -7.56 -8.97
C GLY A 34 22.02 -7.25 -9.01
N SER A 35 22.62 -7.45 -10.19
CA SER A 35 24.09 -7.41 -10.41
C SER A 35 24.74 -6.06 -10.07
N GLY A 36 24.01 -4.96 -10.19
CA GLY A 36 24.49 -3.60 -9.88
C GLY A 36 24.14 -3.10 -8.48
N ALA A 37 23.41 -3.86 -7.67
CA ALA A 37 22.81 -3.34 -6.44
C ALA A 37 23.84 -2.90 -5.39
N LYS A 38 24.90 -3.67 -5.16
CA LYS A 38 25.92 -3.34 -4.16
C LYS A 38 26.70 -2.09 -4.56
N ASP A 39 27.08 -1.97 -5.83
CA ASP A 39 27.75 -0.81 -6.37
C ASP A 39 26.87 0.45 -6.32
N TYR A 40 25.59 0.30 -6.64
CA TYR A 40 24.63 1.38 -6.55
C TYR A 40 24.50 1.89 -5.11
N ILE A 41 24.34 0.98 -4.13
CA ILE A 41 24.27 1.33 -2.71
C ILE A 41 25.51 2.10 -2.28
N ALA A 42 26.71 1.60 -2.60
CA ALA A 42 27.96 2.27 -2.24
C ALA A 42 28.08 3.68 -2.87
N LYS A 43 27.67 3.84 -4.12
CA LYS A 43 27.67 5.15 -4.81
C LYS A 43 26.65 6.14 -4.24
N MET A 44 25.56 5.65 -3.65
CA MET A 44 24.50 6.49 -3.09
C MET A 44 24.68 6.80 -1.60
N GLU A 45 25.63 6.15 -0.92
CA GLU A 45 25.97 6.39 0.49
C GLU A 45 26.25 7.89 0.81
N PRO A 46 27.05 8.63 0.03
CA PRO A 46 27.29 10.04 0.29
C PRO A 46 26.05 10.94 0.23
N TYR A 47 24.99 10.47 -0.41
CA TYR A 47 23.70 11.16 -0.51
C TYR A 47 22.73 10.77 0.60
N HIS A 48 23.16 9.96 1.56
CA HIS A 48 22.37 9.51 2.70
C HIS A 48 21.05 8.82 2.30
N MET A 49 21.00 8.13 1.17
CA MET A 49 19.87 7.32 0.77
C MET A 49 19.77 6.07 1.67
N ARG A 50 18.54 5.69 2.06
CA ARG A 50 18.29 4.51 2.87
C ARG A 50 18.08 3.28 1.98
N LEU A 51 19.16 2.77 1.43
CA LEU A 51 19.18 1.60 0.57
C LEU A 51 19.62 0.37 1.35
N SER A 52 18.97 -0.76 1.12
CA SER A 52 19.30 -2.04 1.73
C SER A 52 19.43 -3.12 0.65
N TYR A 53 20.53 -3.84 0.67
CA TYR A 53 20.72 -4.97 -0.21
C TYR A 53 19.86 -6.14 0.20
N VAL A 54 19.21 -6.78 -0.76
CA VAL A 54 18.50 -8.05 -0.63
C VAL A 54 19.17 -9.07 -1.52
N GLU A 55 19.54 -10.19 -0.94
CA GLU A 55 20.08 -11.31 -1.71
C GLU A 55 18.96 -11.97 -2.52
N GLY A 56 19.25 -12.29 -3.78
CA GLY A 56 18.31 -12.94 -4.69
C GLY A 56 18.49 -12.49 -6.14
N GLU A 57 17.72 -13.12 -7.00
CA GLU A 57 17.68 -12.81 -8.43
C GLU A 57 17.05 -11.43 -8.70
N PRO A 58 17.32 -10.82 -9.86
CA PRO A 58 16.62 -9.62 -10.30
C PRO A 58 15.09 -9.81 -10.27
N GLY A 59 14.38 -8.92 -9.58
CA GLY A 59 12.94 -9.04 -9.31
C GLY A 59 12.61 -9.36 -7.85
N THR A 60 13.57 -9.83 -7.05
CA THR A 60 13.34 -10.19 -5.64
C THR A 60 12.87 -8.98 -4.80
N ALA A 61 13.44 -7.81 -4.97
CA ALA A 61 13.02 -6.62 -4.23
C ALA A 61 11.58 -6.21 -4.62
N THR A 62 11.23 -6.26 -5.89
CA THR A 62 9.87 -6.03 -6.40
C THR A 62 8.89 -7.07 -5.86
N SER A 63 9.26 -8.35 -5.82
CA SER A 63 8.42 -9.43 -5.27
C SER A 63 8.11 -9.22 -3.79
N ILE A 64 9.10 -8.83 -2.98
CA ILE A 64 8.90 -8.49 -1.56
C ILE A 64 7.87 -7.34 -1.42
N LYS A 65 7.97 -6.31 -2.26
CA LYS A 65 7.00 -5.20 -2.26
C LYS A 65 5.60 -5.67 -2.65
N PHE A 66 5.45 -6.55 -3.62
CA PHE A 66 4.17 -7.10 -4.05
C PHE A 66 3.53 -7.95 -2.96
N ILE A 67 4.27 -8.87 -2.36
CA ILE A 67 3.80 -9.72 -1.26
C ILE A 67 3.34 -8.84 -0.08
N ARG A 68 4.14 -7.85 0.32
CA ARG A 68 3.76 -6.89 1.37
C ARG A 68 2.49 -6.12 1.02
N SER A 69 2.27 -5.80 -0.25
CA SER A 69 1.10 -5.06 -0.72
C SER A 69 -0.20 -5.81 -0.51
N ILE A 70 -0.21 -7.15 -0.58
CA ILE A 70 -1.38 -7.98 -0.30
C ILE A 70 -1.92 -7.66 1.10
N THR A 71 -1.08 -7.74 2.12
CA THR A 71 -1.48 -7.46 3.50
C THR A 71 -1.80 -5.98 3.72
N ALA A 72 -0.93 -5.07 3.31
CA ALA A 72 -1.08 -3.65 3.63
C ALA A 72 -2.31 -3.02 2.97
N LYS A 73 -2.60 -3.37 1.72
CA LYS A 73 -3.77 -2.84 1.01
C LYS A 73 -5.03 -3.65 1.33
N GLY A 74 -4.91 -4.98 1.51
CA GLY A 74 -5.99 -5.83 1.96
C GLY A 74 -6.53 -5.37 3.32
N LEU A 75 -5.66 -5.17 4.31
CA LEU A 75 -6.06 -4.67 5.62
C LEU A 75 -6.70 -3.27 5.53
N SER A 76 -6.19 -2.40 4.65
CA SER A 76 -6.79 -1.08 4.40
C SER A 76 -8.24 -1.19 3.91
N CYS A 77 -8.53 -2.11 2.98
CA CYS A 77 -9.86 -2.35 2.45
C CYS A 77 -10.79 -3.03 3.48
N LEU A 78 -10.28 -4.00 4.24
CA LEU A 78 -11.04 -4.67 5.31
C LEU A 78 -11.47 -3.71 6.41
N LEU A 79 -10.56 -2.85 6.88
CA LEU A 79 -10.87 -1.84 7.88
C LEU A 79 -11.90 -0.83 7.36
N PHE A 80 -11.73 -0.39 6.12
CA PHE A 80 -12.67 0.54 5.50
C PHE A 80 -14.08 -0.07 5.39
N GLU A 81 -14.19 -1.31 4.91
CA GLU A 81 -15.45 -2.03 4.76
C GLU A 81 -16.13 -2.30 6.11
N SER A 82 -15.36 -2.77 7.09
CA SER A 82 -15.85 -3.01 8.46
C SER A 82 -16.40 -1.75 9.08
N LEU A 83 -15.71 -0.60 8.97
CA LEU A 83 -16.16 0.66 9.52
C LEU A 83 -17.37 1.25 8.77
N GLN A 84 -17.48 1.03 7.45
CA GLN A 84 -18.71 1.37 6.72
C GLN A 84 -19.93 0.61 7.25
N ALA A 85 -19.78 -0.71 7.42
CA ALA A 85 -20.84 -1.54 7.99
C ALA A 85 -21.17 -1.10 9.42
N ALA A 86 -20.16 -0.88 10.25
CA ALA A 86 -20.35 -0.43 11.63
C ALA A 86 -21.08 0.92 11.70
N GLN A 87 -20.77 1.86 10.81
CA GLN A 87 -21.47 3.16 10.72
C GLN A 87 -22.94 2.98 10.37
N ARG A 88 -23.25 2.07 9.44
CA ARG A 88 -24.64 1.77 9.06
C ARG A 88 -25.50 1.31 10.24
N TYR A 89 -24.87 0.59 11.19
CA TYR A 89 -25.54 0.08 12.40
C TYR A 89 -25.33 0.99 13.64
N GLY A 90 -24.59 2.08 13.53
CA GLY A 90 -24.32 3.01 14.64
C GLY A 90 -23.41 2.44 15.73
N VAL A 91 -22.55 1.46 15.40
CA VAL A 91 -21.69 0.72 16.35
C VAL A 91 -20.20 0.88 16.08
N GLN A 92 -19.78 1.92 15.35
CA GLN A 92 -18.40 2.12 14.91
C GLN A 92 -17.42 2.25 16.08
N ASP A 93 -17.80 2.95 17.16
CA ASP A 93 -16.94 3.11 18.32
C ASP A 93 -16.70 1.77 19.02
N THR A 94 -17.76 0.98 19.23
CA THR A 94 -17.67 -0.37 19.81
C THR A 94 -16.79 -1.31 18.98
N ILE A 95 -16.88 -1.23 17.65
CA ILE A 95 -16.03 -2.04 16.77
C ILE A 95 -14.56 -1.61 16.88
N VAL A 96 -14.30 -0.30 16.91
CA VAL A 96 -12.91 0.19 17.09
C VAL A 96 -12.36 -0.21 18.46
N GLU A 97 -13.14 -0.06 19.55
CA GLU A 97 -12.74 -0.52 20.88
C GLU A 97 -12.38 -2.01 20.88
N SER A 98 -13.21 -2.86 20.27
CA SER A 98 -12.94 -4.29 20.14
C SER A 98 -11.64 -4.58 19.36
N PHE A 99 -11.32 -3.77 18.34
CA PHE A 99 -10.03 -3.89 17.65
C PHE A 99 -8.86 -3.48 18.56
N LEU A 100 -9.01 -2.41 19.36
CA LEU A 100 -7.98 -1.98 20.29
C LEU A 100 -7.73 -3.00 21.40
N ASP A 101 -8.78 -3.66 21.88
CA ASP A 101 -8.67 -4.75 22.85
C ASP A 101 -7.91 -5.95 22.25
N SER A 102 -8.16 -6.27 20.98
CA SER A 102 -7.56 -7.43 20.32
C SER A 102 -6.11 -7.19 19.87
N PHE A 103 -5.81 -5.99 19.36
CA PHE A 103 -4.54 -5.66 18.70
C PHE A 103 -3.69 -4.63 19.46
N GLY A 104 -4.21 -4.11 20.57
CA GLY A 104 -3.55 -3.10 21.40
C GLY A 104 -3.80 -1.65 20.91
N PRO A 105 -3.55 -0.66 21.80
CA PRO A 105 -3.91 0.75 21.57
C PRO A 105 -3.21 1.39 20.37
N GLY A 106 -2.04 0.88 19.98
CA GLY A 106 -1.32 1.35 18.79
C GLY A 106 -2.06 1.09 17.47
N PHE A 107 -3.04 0.20 17.48
CA PHE A 107 -3.79 -0.16 16.27
C PHE A 107 -4.68 0.98 15.77
N GLU A 108 -5.10 1.90 16.62
CA GLU A 108 -5.87 3.08 16.19
C GLU A 108 -5.11 3.91 15.15
N LYS A 109 -3.81 4.08 15.32
CA LYS A 109 -2.97 4.79 14.34
C LYS A 109 -2.95 4.05 12.98
N ILE A 110 -3.01 2.73 13.01
CA ILE A 110 -3.08 1.89 11.80
C ILE A 110 -4.44 2.09 11.13
N ILE A 111 -5.55 2.01 11.88
CA ILE A 111 -6.90 2.27 11.38
C ILE A 111 -6.94 3.63 10.68
N ASN A 112 -6.53 4.69 11.38
CA ASN A 112 -6.53 6.05 10.87
C ASN A 112 -5.76 6.18 9.54
N GLY A 113 -4.53 5.67 9.49
CA GLY A 113 -3.68 5.76 8.30
C GLY A 113 -4.19 4.91 7.13
N TYR A 114 -4.75 3.76 7.41
CA TYR A 114 -5.19 2.82 6.38
C TYR A 114 -6.53 3.23 5.78
N VAL A 115 -7.50 3.64 6.60
CA VAL A 115 -8.82 4.08 6.15
C VAL A 115 -8.71 5.37 5.34
N SER A 116 -8.01 6.40 5.84
CA SER A 116 -7.75 7.63 5.09
C SER A 116 -6.98 7.37 3.80
N GLY A 117 -5.95 6.52 3.88
CA GLY A 117 -5.13 6.16 2.72
C GLY A 117 -5.87 5.34 1.65
N ALA A 118 -6.92 4.60 2.01
CA ALA A 118 -7.77 3.90 1.04
C ALA A 118 -8.45 4.91 0.12
N ILE A 119 -8.99 6.00 0.67
CA ILE A 119 -9.69 7.03 -0.10
C ILE A 119 -8.72 7.88 -0.92
N ILE A 120 -7.67 8.41 -0.27
CA ILE A 120 -6.73 9.35 -0.92
C ILE A 120 -6.06 8.72 -2.14
N HIS A 121 -5.74 7.43 -2.07
CA HIS A 121 -4.90 6.74 -3.02
C HIS A 121 -5.60 5.58 -3.75
N ALA A 122 -6.94 5.53 -3.74
CA ALA A 122 -7.72 4.43 -4.31
C ALA A 122 -7.28 4.08 -5.74
N ASP A 123 -7.25 5.06 -6.63
CA ASP A 123 -6.88 4.91 -8.03
C ASP A 123 -5.47 4.32 -8.20
N ARG A 124 -4.45 4.94 -7.62
CA ARG A 124 -3.08 4.44 -7.69
C ARG A 124 -2.93 3.04 -7.08
N ARG A 125 -3.59 2.79 -5.94
CA ARG A 125 -3.52 1.50 -5.24
C ARG A 125 -4.23 0.39 -6.00
N GLU A 126 -5.29 0.69 -6.73
CA GLU A 126 -5.98 -0.26 -7.61
C GLU A 126 -5.02 -0.77 -8.68
N HIS A 127 -4.32 0.13 -9.41
CA HIS A 127 -3.31 -0.25 -10.39
C HIS A 127 -2.14 -1.03 -9.78
N GLU A 128 -1.69 -0.64 -8.58
CA GLU A 128 -0.66 -1.39 -7.85
C GLU A 128 -1.13 -2.81 -7.48
N MET A 129 -2.42 -3.00 -7.15
CA MET A 129 -2.97 -4.33 -6.88
C MET A 129 -3.18 -5.14 -8.16
N GLN A 130 -3.44 -4.52 -9.30
CA GLN A 130 -3.43 -5.23 -10.58
C GLN A 130 -2.05 -5.87 -10.83
N ASN A 131 -0.96 -5.13 -10.65
CA ASN A 131 0.39 -5.68 -10.78
C ASN A 131 0.65 -6.86 -9.81
N VAL A 132 0.09 -6.81 -8.59
CA VAL A 132 0.17 -7.92 -7.63
C VAL A 132 -0.61 -9.14 -8.11
N VAL A 133 -1.80 -8.95 -8.65
CA VAL A 133 -2.62 -10.04 -9.24
C VAL A 133 -1.88 -10.70 -10.40
N ASP A 134 -1.31 -9.90 -11.30
CA ASP A 134 -0.57 -10.40 -12.46
C ASP A 134 0.67 -11.19 -12.01
N PHE A 135 1.43 -10.66 -11.06
CA PHE A 135 2.58 -11.35 -10.45
C PHE A 135 2.20 -12.71 -9.84
N LEU A 136 1.11 -12.78 -9.08
CA LEU A 136 0.66 -14.03 -8.47
C LEU A 136 0.20 -15.04 -9.52
N LYS A 137 -0.48 -14.57 -10.59
CA LYS A 137 -0.95 -15.43 -11.69
C LYS A 137 0.21 -15.96 -12.54
N GLU A 138 1.25 -15.20 -12.77
CA GLU A 138 2.46 -15.64 -13.48
C GLU A 138 3.10 -16.85 -12.79
N ASP A 139 3.09 -16.87 -11.44
CA ASP A 139 3.61 -17.98 -10.63
C ASP A 139 2.56 -19.05 -10.29
N ASN A 140 1.36 -19.00 -10.88
CA ASN A 140 0.23 -19.90 -10.58
C ASN A 140 -0.17 -19.93 -9.10
N LEU A 141 -0.02 -18.81 -8.39
CA LEU A 141 -0.40 -18.68 -6.98
C LEU A 141 -1.86 -18.21 -6.83
N PRO A 142 -2.58 -18.63 -5.78
CA PRO A 142 -3.90 -18.11 -5.47
C PRO A 142 -3.87 -16.59 -5.25
N CYS A 143 -4.79 -15.84 -5.88
CA CYS A 143 -4.81 -14.38 -5.83
C CYS A 143 -6.15 -13.78 -5.36
N THR A 144 -7.05 -14.59 -4.78
CA THR A 144 -8.40 -14.19 -4.38
C THR A 144 -8.44 -12.92 -3.54
N MET A 145 -7.59 -12.82 -2.51
CA MET A 145 -7.55 -11.63 -1.66
C MET A 145 -6.97 -10.39 -2.38
N ALA A 146 -6.04 -10.59 -3.30
CA ALA A 146 -5.49 -9.51 -4.11
C ALA A 146 -6.52 -8.98 -5.10
N GLU A 147 -7.29 -9.86 -5.74
CA GLU A 147 -8.41 -9.50 -6.63
C GLU A 147 -9.50 -8.74 -5.87
N ALA A 148 -9.98 -9.27 -4.74
CA ALA A 148 -10.98 -8.61 -3.90
C ALA A 148 -10.50 -7.22 -3.42
N THR A 149 -9.23 -7.10 -3.04
CA THR A 149 -8.64 -5.81 -2.65
C THR A 149 -8.62 -4.83 -3.81
N ARG A 150 -8.25 -5.25 -5.01
CA ARG A 150 -8.28 -4.43 -6.22
C ARG A 150 -9.69 -3.95 -6.51
N GLU A 151 -10.68 -4.85 -6.50
CA GLU A 151 -12.09 -4.53 -6.73
C GLU A 151 -12.62 -3.54 -5.70
N LYS A 152 -12.29 -3.72 -4.42
CA LYS A 152 -12.71 -2.76 -3.37
C LYS A 152 -12.08 -1.38 -3.57
N LEU A 153 -10.83 -1.30 -4.00
CA LEU A 153 -10.16 -0.03 -4.32
C LEU A 153 -10.78 0.65 -5.54
N ALA A 154 -11.14 -0.11 -6.59
CA ALA A 154 -11.87 0.40 -7.73
C ALA A 154 -13.23 0.98 -7.30
N TRP A 155 -13.97 0.23 -6.49
CA TRP A 155 -15.24 0.69 -5.94
C TRP A 155 -15.10 1.98 -5.10
N ILE A 156 -14.06 2.09 -4.24
CA ILE A 156 -13.79 3.32 -3.46
C ILE A 156 -13.50 4.50 -4.40
N ARG A 157 -12.72 4.31 -5.46
CA ARG A 157 -12.45 5.32 -6.48
C ARG A 157 -13.74 5.79 -7.13
N ASP A 158 -14.54 4.86 -7.61
CA ASP A 158 -15.73 5.11 -8.42
C ASP A 158 -16.91 5.67 -7.59
N SER A 159 -16.88 5.47 -6.27
CA SER A 159 -17.86 6.05 -5.33
C SER A 159 -17.79 7.59 -5.23
N GLY A 160 -16.72 8.21 -5.71
CA GLY A 160 -16.52 9.66 -5.61
C GLY A 160 -16.31 10.19 -4.19
N ILE A 161 -16.14 9.30 -3.19
CA ILE A 161 -15.99 9.71 -1.79
C ILE A 161 -14.84 10.72 -1.58
N LYS A 162 -13.78 10.60 -2.37
CA LYS A 162 -12.63 11.52 -2.29
C LYS A 162 -13.04 12.97 -2.56
N ASP A 163 -13.99 13.20 -3.45
CA ASP A 163 -14.42 14.53 -3.87
C ASP A 163 -15.34 15.21 -2.82
N ARG A 164 -15.80 14.45 -1.83
CA ARG A 164 -16.56 14.97 -0.69
C ARG A 164 -15.69 15.65 0.36
N PHE A 165 -14.37 15.47 0.26
CA PHE A 165 -13.42 16.13 1.14
C PHE A 165 -12.83 17.36 0.43
N PRO A 166 -12.65 18.50 1.15
CA PRO A 166 -11.92 19.65 0.61
C PRO A 166 -10.55 19.24 0.06
N LYS A 167 -10.08 19.90 -0.99
CA LYS A 167 -8.80 19.57 -1.64
C LYS A 167 -7.65 19.45 -0.64
N GLY A 168 -7.14 18.22 -0.47
CA GLY A 168 -6.03 17.90 0.42
C GLY A 168 -6.40 17.58 1.87
N GLU A 169 -7.68 17.64 2.25
CA GLU A 169 -8.15 17.45 3.62
C GLU A 169 -9.02 16.22 3.82
N VAL A 170 -8.70 15.09 3.16
CA VAL A 170 -9.25 13.82 3.65
C VAL A 170 -8.85 13.70 5.11
N GLY A 171 -9.83 13.64 6.00
CA GLY A 171 -9.61 13.58 7.43
C GLY A 171 -8.61 12.48 7.79
N ARG A 172 -7.70 12.80 8.69
CA ARG A 172 -6.62 11.88 9.09
C ARG A 172 -7.06 10.87 10.14
N THR A 173 -8.34 10.91 10.53
CA THR A 173 -8.94 9.97 11.49
C THR A 173 -10.06 9.20 10.83
N TRP A 174 -10.31 7.99 11.30
CA TRP A 174 -11.40 7.17 10.80
C TRP A 174 -12.77 7.84 10.99
N GLN A 175 -12.97 8.59 12.10
CA GLN A 175 -14.20 9.36 12.36
C GLN A 175 -14.44 10.40 11.25
N ALA A 176 -13.41 11.17 10.89
CA ALA A 176 -13.51 12.19 9.85
C ALA A 176 -13.79 11.55 8.47
N VAL A 177 -13.22 10.38 8.20
CA VAL A 177 -13.51 9.61 6.99
C VAL A 177 -14.96 9.18 6.96
N LEU A 178 -15.49 8.61 8.03
CA LEU A 178 -16.88 8.17 8.09
C LEU A 178 -17.87 9.34 8.01
N ALA A 179 -17.55 10.49 8.62
CA ALA A 179 -18.37 11.69 8.50
C ALA A 179 -18.51 12.17 7.03
N GLY A 180 -17.44 12.05 6.25
CA GLY A 180 -17.48 12.36 4.81
C GLY A 180 -18.16 11.28 3.96
N TRP A 181 -18.24 10.04 4.45
CA TRP A 181 -18.92 8.96 3.75
C TRP A 181 -20.42 9.20 3.62
N GLY A 182 -21.07 9.75 4.66
CA GLY A 182 -22.53 9.95 4.72
C GLY A 182 -23.33 8.67 5.00
N VAL A 183 -24.29 8.75 5.91
CA VAL A 183 -25.12 7.59 6.34
C VAL A 183 -26.20 7.25 5.29
N ASN A 184 -26.42 8.07 4.28
CA ASN A 184 -27.63 8.10 3.47
C ASN A 184 -27.49 7.62 2.02
N GLU A 185 -26.45 6.90 1.66
CA GLU A 185 -26.35 6.35 0.31
C GLU A 185 -26.50 4.83 0.33
N THR A 186 -27.76 4.42 0.13
CA THR A 186 -28.18 3.08 -0.28
C THR A 186 -27.89 2.88 -1.75
#